data_42f63517f699d49c33d8fbbcc81aa5c6
#
_entry.id   42f63517f699d49c33d8fbbcc81aa5c6
#
_cell.length_a   1.000
_cell.length_b   1.000
_cell.length_c   1.000
_cell.angle_alpha   90.00
_cell.angle_beta   90.00
_cell.angle_gamma   90.00
#
_symmetry.space_group_name_H-M   'P 1'
#
loop_
_entity.id
_entity.type
_entity.pdbx_description
1 polymer ?
#
loop_
_entity_poly.entity_id
_entity_poly.type
_entity_poly.pdbx_seq_one_letter_code
_entity_poly.pdbx_strand_id
1 'polypeptide(L)'
;MVDRERYLDLGGFDNLYHPLYYEEIDLSYRALKRGWEVHYEPKSTAYHKVQSTITKQEKKRSIELISARNNYLFVWKNILDPSLTLQFIIFIPLFLIRDLFKFKSRFWIAFFMALKRMPAALKSRKEEKLNALFSDHEILRKININSEYRT
;
A
#
# COMPACT_ATOMS: atom_id res chain seq x y z
N MET A 1 18.15 1.92 -4.07
CA MET A 1 19.07 2.34 -2.98
C MET A 1 18.28 3.24 -2.05
N VAL A 2 18.43 3.11 -0.74
CA VAL A 2 17.72 3.93 0.26
C VAL A 2 18.79 4.54 1.16
N ASP A 3 18.63 5.82 1.51
CA ASP A 3 19.42 6.45 2.55
C ASP A 3 19.13 5.75 3.88
N ARG A 4 20.19 5.31 4.57
CA ARG A 4 20.07 4.48 5.77
C ARG A 4 19.45 5.24 6.94
N GLU A 5 19.85 6.50 7.14
CA GLU A 5 19.35 7.31 8.25
C GLU A 5 17.87 7.59 8.06
N ARG A 6 17.47 8.04 6.87
CA ARG A 6 16.06 8.25 6.52
C ARG A 6 15.22 6.99 6.63
N TYR A 7 15.78 5.84 6.23
CA TYR A 7 15.09 4.55 6.39
C TYR A 7 14.81 4.23 7.86
N LEU A 8 15.79 4.48 8.75
CA LEU A 8 15.64 4.27 10.18
C LEU A 8 14.68 5.29 10.81
N ASP A 9 14.70 6.55 10.37
CA ASP A 9 13.77 7.60 10.81
C ASP A 9 12.31 7.27 10.46
N LEU A 10 12.09 6.58 9.35
CA LEU A 10 10.78 6.04 8.99
C LEU A 10 10.38 4.80 9.81
N GLY A 11 11.28 4.22 10.59
CA GLY A 11 11.07 2.95 11.27
C GLY A 11 11.15 1.73 10.36
N GLY A 12 11.73 1.88 9.15
CA GLY A 12 11.90 0.81 8.19
C GLY A 12 10.61 0.30 7.55
N PHE A 13 10.59 -0.95 7.16
CA PHE A 13 9.39 -1.63 6.65
C PHE A 13 8.40 -1.92 7.77
N ASP A 14 7.12 -1.62 7.52
CA ASP A 14 6.07 -1.87 8.51
C ASP A 14 5.62 -3.34 8.47
N ASN A 15 5.70 -4.01 9.63
CA ASN A 15 5.23 -5.38 9.81
C ASN A 15 3.72 -5.56 9.59
N LEU A 16 2.97 -4.47 9.46
CA LEU A 16 1.55 -4.49 9.10
C LEU A 16 1.30 -5.29 7.82
N TYR A 17 2.24 -5.22 6.87
CA TYR A 17 2.11 -5.85 5.55
C TYR A 17 2.63 -7.29 5.48
N HIS A 18 3.27 -7.76 6.56
CA HIS A 18 3.79 -9.15 6.57
C HIS A 18 2.76 -10.17 6.05
N PRO A 19 3.15 -11.17 5.22
CA PRO A 19 4.54 -11.57 4.92
C PRO A 19 5.16 -10.92 3.69
N LEU A 20 4.38 -10.21 2.84
CA LEU A 20 4.92 -9.65 1.58
C LEU A 20 3.94 -8.68 0.92
N TYR A 21 4.47 -7.84 0.03
CA TYR A 21 3.82 -6.79 -0.76
C TYR A 21 3.32 -5.58 0.05
N TYR A 22 3.45 -4.41 -0.55
CA TYR A 22 3.12 -3.09 -0.03
C TYR A 22 4.14 -2.47 0.93
N GLU A 23 5.14 -3.20 1.41
CA GLU A 23 6.17 -2.65 2.28
C GLU A 23 6.98 -1.54 1.61
N GLU A 24 7.36 -1.71 0.32
CA GLU A 24 8.09 -0.70 -0.43
C GLU A 24 7.20 0.48 -0.83
N ILE A 25 5.93 0.20 -1.18
CA ILE A 25 4.95 1.23 -1.51
C ILE A 25 4.68 2.09 -0.29
N ASP A 26 4.48 1.46 0.87
CA ASP A 26 4.26 2.13 2.14
C ASP A 26 5.46 2.99 2.55
N LEU A 27 6.67 2.44 2.46
CA LEU A 27 7.90 3.17 2.77
C LEU A 27 8.06 4.41 1.89
N SER A 28 7.86 4.23 0.57
CA SER A 28 7.96 5.31 -0.41
C SER A 28 6.90 6.38 -0.17
N TYR A 29 5.66 5.98 0.15
CA TYR A 29 4.58 6.92 0.41
C TYR A 29 4.80 7.72 1.69
N ARG A 30 5.28 7.08 2.76
CA ARG A 30 5.68 7.75 4.00
C ARG A 30 6.81 8.74 3.78
N ALA A 31 7.80 8.38 2.95
CA ALA A 31 8.88 9.28 2.55
C ALA A 31 8.34 10.53 1.83
N LEU A 32 7.45 10.34 0.85
CA LEU A 32 6.80 11.45 0.14
C LEU A 32 6.00 12.35 1.08
N LYS A 33 5.29 11.79 2.06
CA LYS A 33 4.56 12.56 3.07
C LYS A 33 5.46 13.42 3.95
N ARG A 34 6.70 13.02 4.16
CA ARG A 34 7.72 13.81 4.88
C ARG A 34 8.48 14.78 3.97
N GLY A 35 8.08 14.93 2.71
CA GLY A 35 8.71 15.82 1.75
C GLY A 35 9.99 15.30 1.14
N TRP A 36 10.28 14.02 1.32
CA TRP A 36 11.45 13.40 0.72
C TRP A 36 11.16 12.98 -0.72
N GLU A 37 12.22 12.87 -1.51
CA GLU A 37 12.10 12.47 -2.91
C GLU A 37 12.25 10.96 -3.08
N VAL A 38 11.46 10.41 -3.99
CA VAL A 38 11.54 9.01 -4.42
C VAL A 38 11.82 9.00 -5.90
N HIS A 39 12.98 8.47 -6.29
CA HIS A 39 13.44 8.45 -7.67
C HIS A 39 13.35 7.04 -8.26
N TYR A 40 12.95 6.98 -9.52
CA TYR A 40 13.09 5.78 -10.33
C TYR A 40 14.43 5.81 -11.05
N GLU A 41 15.27 4.79 -10.82
CA GLU A 41 16.57 4.63 -11.50
C GLU A 41 16.50 3.47 -12.51
N PRO A 42 16.34 3.76 -13.82
CA PRO A 42 16.13 2.73 -14.83
C PRO A 42 17.36 1.86 -15.06
N LYS A 43 18.56 2.31 -14.66
CA LYS A 43 19.81 1.55 -14.75
C LYS A 43 19.98 0.56 -13.59
N SER A 44 19.16 0.66 -12.55
CA SER A 44 19.21 -0.26 -11.42
C SER A 44 18.47 -1.54 -11.77
N THR A 45 19.21 -2.62 -11.94
CA THR A 45 18.67 -3.94 -12.28
C THR A 45 18.78 -4.87 -11.07
N ALA A 46 17.66 -5.49 -10.70
CA ALA A 46 17.62 -6.52 -9.68
C ALA A 46 17.09 -7.84 -10.27
N TYR A 47 17.79 -8.93 -10.00
CA TYR A 47 17.37 -10.27 -10.42
C TYR A 47 16.58 -10.95 -9.31
N HIS A 48 15.29 -11.15 -9.54
CA HIS A 48 14.42 -11.85 -8.61
C HIS A 48 14.40 -13.36 -8.91
N LYS A 49 15.04 -14.17 -8.06
CA LYS A 49 14.96 -15.61 -8.18
C LYS A 49 13.68 -16.11 -7.50
N VAL A 50 12.63 -16.31 -8.31
CA VAL A 50 11.37 -16.87 -7.83
C VAL A 50 11.55 -18.38 -7.67
N GLN A 51 12.05 -18.82 -6.53
CA GLN A 51 12.05 -20.23 -6.14
C GLN A 51 10.99 -20.49 -5.08
N SER A 52 10.11 -21.45 -5.32
CA SER A 52 9.22 -21.90 -4.26
C SER A 52 8.73 -23.34 -4.46
N THR A 53 8.72 -24.02 -3.35
CA THR A 53 8.34 -25.41 -3.13
C THR A 53 6.81 -25.64 -3.06
N ILE A 54 6.01 -24.59 -3.24
CA ILE A 54 4.52 -24.65 -3.22
C ILE A 54 4.01 -24.67 -4.66
N THR A 55 2.94 -25.41 -4.94
CA THR A 55 2.35 -25.45 -6.28
C THR A 55 2.08 -24.04 -6.81
N LYS A 56 2.44 -23.78 -8.06
CA LYS A 56 2.38 -22.45 -8.68
C LYS A 56 1.00 -21.79 -8.53
N GLN A 57 -0.06 -22.57 -8.49
CA GLN A 57 -1.44 -22.08 -8.48
C GLN A 57 -1.92 -21.70 -7.07
N GLU A 58 -1.60 -22.50 -6.04
CA GLU A 58 -1.93 -22.19 -4.64
C GLU A 58 -1.15 -20.97 -4.16
N LYS A 59 0.11 -20.88 -4.57
CA LYS A 59 0.94 -19.71 -4.28
C LYS A 59 0.38 -18.44 -4.92
N LYS A 60 -0.04 -18.50 -6.17
CA LYS A 60 -0.63 -17.34 -6.87
C LYS A 60 -1.88 -16.83 -6.15
N ARG A 61 -2.79 -17.73 -5.76
CA ARG A 61 -4.01 -17.38 -5.03
C ARG A 61 -3.71 -16.73 -3.67
N SER A 62 -2.77 -17.29 -2.92
CA SER A 62 -2.35 -16.74 -1.62
C SER A 62 -1.72 -15.35 -1.75
N ILE A 63 -0.86 -15.16 -2.74
CA ILE A 63 -0.24 -13.88 -3.07
C ILE A 63 -1.28 -12.82 -3.39
N GLU A 64 -2.26 -13.14 -4.24
CA GLU A 64 -3.31 -12.22 -4.63
C GLU A 64 -4.21 -11.82 -3.44
N LEU A 65 -4.49 -12.75 -2.52
CA LEU A 65 -5.24 -12.46 -1.29
C LEU A 65 -4.46 -11.53 -0.35
N ILE A 66 -3.16 -11.80 -0.16
CA ILE A 66 -2.29 -10.98 0.68
C ILE A 66 -2.16 -9.58 0.10
N SER A 67 -1.93 -9.46 -1.20
CA SER A 67 -1.84 -8.17 -1.89
C SER A 67 -3.15 -7.39 -1.79
N ALA A 68 -4.30 -8.03 -2.01
CA ALA A 68 -5.62 -7.38 -1.86
C ALA A 68 -5.88 -6.94 -0.40
N ARG A 69 -5.51 -7.77 0.59
CA ARG A 69 -5.58 -7.39 2.01
C ARG A 69 -4.70 -6.17 2.30
N ASN A 70 -3.45 -6.18 1.82
CA ASN A 70 -2.49 -5.12 2.09
C ASN A 70 -2.90 -3.80 1.43
N ASN A 71 -3.62 -3.84 0.31
CA ASN A 71 -4.22 -2.65 -0.30
C ASN A 71 -5.19 -1.96 0.67
N TYR A 72 -6.12 -2.70 1.31
CA TYR A 72 -7.01 -2.12 2.32
C TYR A 72 -6.23 -1.51 3.49
N LEU A 73 -5.22 -2.25 4.00
CA LEU A 73 -4.39 -1.79 5.11
C LEU A 73 -3.61 -0.53 4.76
N PHE A 74 -3.08 -0.45 3.54
CA PHE A 74 -2.37 0.72 3.03
C PHE A 74 -3.27 1.95 3.02
N VAL A 75 -4.48 1.84 2.49
CA VAL A 75 -5.43 2.95 2.45
C VAL A 75 -5.82 3.37 3.86
N TRP A 76 -6.15 2.42 4.74
CA TRP A 76 -6.54 2.73 6.12
C TRP A 76 -5.42 3.38 6.93
N LYS A 77 -4.17 3.03 6.67
CA LYS A 77 -3.01 3.63 7.33
C LYS A 77 -2.65 4.98 6.74
N ASN A 78 -2.46 5.03 5.43
CA ASN A 78 -1.72 6.11 4.77
C ASN A 78 -2.59 7.22 4.17
N ILE A 79 -3.83 6.95 3.75
CA ILE A 79 -4.69 7.97 3.16
C ILE A 79 -5.34 8.78 4.27
N LEU A 80 -4.83 10.00 4.47
CA LEU A 80 -5.22 10.89 5.57
C LEU A 80 -6.26 11.93 5.16
N ASP A 81 -6.33 12.29 3.88
CA ASP A 81 -7.26 13.29 3.38
C ASP A 81 -8.71 12.81 3.52
N PRO A 82 -9.59 13.62 4.17
CA PRO A 82 -10.97 13.22 4.43
C PRO A 82 -11.77 12.90 3.17
N SER A 83 -11.55 13.66 2.08
CA SER A 83 -12.23 13.45 0.81
C SER A 83 -11.92 12.10 0.18
N LEU A 84 -10.63 11.70 0.17
CA LEU A 84 -10.19 10.41 -0.34
C LEU A 84 -10.63 9.27 0.59
N THR A 85 -10.56 9.48 1.89
CA THR A 85 -11.05 8.52 2.89
C THR A 85 -12.56 8.29 2.72
N LEU A 86 -13.36 9.34 2.53
CA LEU A 86 -14.79 9.25 2.29
C LEU A 86 -15.11 8.50 0.99
N GLN A 87 -14.42 8.83 -0.09
CA GLN A 87 -14.55 8.10 -1.37
C GLN A 87 -14.29 6.61 -1.17
N PHE A 88 -13.23 6.26 -0.46
CA PHE A 88 -12.89 4.87 -0.18
C PHE A 88 -14.00 4.16 0.63
N ILE A 89 -14.55 4.82 1.65
CA ILE A 89 -15.66 4.27 2.46
C ILE A 89 -16.90 4.04 1.60
N ILE A 90 -17.22 4.94 0.66
CA ILE A 90 -18.38 4.80 -0.23
C ILE A 90 -18.13 3.70 -1.27
N PHE A 91 -16.95 3.62 -1.85
CA PHE A 91 -16.68 2.68 -2.94
C PHE A 91 -16.42 1.24 -2.48
N ILE A 92 -15.93 1.02 -1.26
CA ILE A 92 -15.73 -0.36 -0.74
C ILE A 92 -17.01 -1.20 -0.83
N PRO A 93 -18.15 -0.78 -0.26
CA PRO A 93 -19.40 -1.56 -0.35
C PRO A 93 -19.82 -1.82 -1.79
N LEU A 94 -19.68 -0.83 -2.67
CA LEU A 94 -20.03 -0.98 -4.09
C LEU A 94 -19.17 -2.03 -4.79
N PHE A 95 -17.85 -2.05 -4.52
CA PHE A 95 -16.96 -3.07 -5.06
C PHE A 95 -17.26 -4.45 -4.48
N LEU A 96 -17.53 -4.55 -3.19
CA LEU A 96 -17.89 -5.80 -2.55
C LEU A 96 -19.20 -6.37 -3.11
N ILE A 97 -20.23 -5.54 -3.28
CA ILE A 97 -21.51 -5.92 -3.88
C ILE A 97 -21.30 -6.39 -5.32
N ARG A 98 -20.58 -5.62 -6.14
CA ARG A 98 -20.23 -6.01 -7.52
C ARG A 98 -19.57 -7.38 -7.58
N ASP A 99 -18.63 -7.65 -6.66
CA ASP A 99 -17.88 -8.91 -6.65
C ASP A 99 -18.71 -10.08 -6.12
N LEU A 100 -19.72 -9.81 -5.29
CA LEU A 100 -20.72 -10.80 -4.90
C LEU A 100 -21.50 -11.30 -6.13
N PHE A 101 -22.01 -10.38 -6.97
CA PHE A 101 -22.70 -10.73 -8.21
C PHE A 101 -21.81 -11.45 -9.24
N LYS A 102 -20.49 -11.27 -9.18
CA LYS A 102 -19.53 -11.96 -10.05
C LYS A 102 -19.00 -13.26 -9.47
N PHE A 103 -19.53 -13.71 -8.33
CA PHE A 103 -19.05 -14.88 -7.58
C PHE A 103 -17.54 -14.83 -7.26
N LYS A 104 -16.97 -13.63 -7.10
CA LYS A 104 -15.57 -13.43 -6.80
C LYS A 104 -15.36 -13.28 -5.28
N SER A 105 -15.21 -14.39 -4.57
CA SER A 105 -15.03 -14.41 -3.12
C SER A 105 -13.71 -13.78 -2.63
N ARG A 106 -12.74 -13.59 -3.53
CA ARG A 106 -11.37 -13.15 -3.17
C ARG A 106 -11.33 -11.82 -2.42
N PHE A 107 -12.03 -10.82 -2.93
CA PHE A 107 -12.04 -9.49 -2.31
C PHE A 107 -12.72 -9.48 -0.95
N TRP A 108 -13.76 -10.29 -0.78
CA TRP A 108 -14.41 -10.49 0.51
C TRP A 108 -13.48 -11.12 1.53
N ILE A 109 -12.79 -12.20 1.15
CA ILE A 109 -11.82 -12.87 2.01
C ILE A 109 -10.71 -11.88 2.41
N ALA A 110 -10.14 -11.16 1.43
CA ALA A 110 -9.11 -10.16 1.67
C ALA A 110 -9.59 -9.03 2.59
N PHE A 111 -10.82 -8.56 2.42
CA PHE A 111 -11.43 -7.54 3.27
C PHE A 111 -11.55 -8.01 4.73
N PHE A 112 -12.08 -9.22 4.98
CA PHE A 112 -12.16 -9.78 6.33
C PHE A 112 -10.78 -10.02 6.95
N MET A 113 -9.80 -10.43 6.14
CA MET A 113 -8.41 -10.53 6.60
C MET A 113 -7.84 -9.15 6.98
N ALA A 114 -8.17 -8.11 6.24
CA ALA A 114 -7.78 -6.74 6.56
C ALA A 114 -8.45 -6.23 7.84
N LEU A 115 -9.74 -6.49 8.04
CA LEU A 115 -10.48 -6.10 9.26
C LEU A 115 -9.80 -6.61 10.53
N LYS A 116 -9.26 -7.83 10.51
CA LYS A 116 -8.52 -8.38 11.67
C LYS A 116 -7.28 -7.55 12.03
N ARG A 117 -6.68 -6.86 11.07
CA ARG A 117 -5.50 -6.01 11.26
C ARG A 117 -5.83 -4.51 11.31
N MET A 118 -7.09 -4.13 11.17
CA MET A 118 -7.54 -2.74 11.16
C MET A 118 -7.10 -1.95 12.42
N PRO A 119 -7.18 -2.50 13.65
CA PRO A 119 -6.72 -1.77 14.83
C PRO A 119 -5.23 -1.39 14.74
N ALA A 120 -4.37 -2.27 14.21
CA ALA A 120 -2.96 -1.98 14.00
C ALA A 120 -2.76 -0.89 12.92
N ALA A 121 -3.49 -0.99 11.80
CA ALA A 121 -3.45 0.03 10.75
C ALA A 121 -3.88 1.41 11.27
N LEU A 122 -4.93 1.48 12.08
CA LEU A 122 -5.40 2.74 12.68
C LEU A 122 -4.45 3.30 13.72
N LYS A 123 -3.71 2.44 14.45
CA LYS A 123 -2.63 2.88 15.33
C LYS A 123 -1.52 3.55 14.52
N SER A 124 -0.99 2.86 13.50
CA SER A 124 0.03 3.43 12.61
C SER A 124 -0.45 4.69 11.88
N ARG A 125 -1.75 4.78 11.52
CA ARG A 125 -2.36 5.99 10.96
C ARG A 125 -2.19 7.22 11.86
N LYS A 126 -2.34 7.06 13.17
CA LYS A 126 -2.16 8.18 14.11
C LYS A 126 -0.73 8.70 14.09
N GLU A 127 0.23 7.80 14.04
CA GLU A 127 1.66 8.15 13.95
C GLU A 127 1.96 8.84 12.61
N GLU A 128 1.44 8.33 11.50
CA GLU A 128 1.61 8.95 10.19
C GLU A 128 0.98 10.34 10.12
N LYS A 129 -0.19 10.54 10.75
CA LYS A 129 -0.86 11.85 10.80
C LYS A 129 -0.02 12.92 11.50
N LEU A 130 0.73 12.54 12.53
CA LEU A 130 1.60 13.47 13.27
C LEU A 130 2.84 13.87 12.47
N ASN A 131 3.30 13.01 11.58
CA ASN A 131 4.55 13.17 10.84
C ASN A 131 4.36 13.63 9.39
N ALA A 132 3.13 13.67 8.88
CA ALA A 132 2.84 14.07 7.51
C ALA A 132 2.98 15.59 7.35
N LEU A 133 3.84 16.02 6.43
CA LEU A 133 4.01 17.42 6.02
C LEU A 133 3.18 17.75 4.76
N PHE A 134 2.89 16.76 3.94
CA PHE A 134 2.12 16.90 2.70
C PHE A 134 0.82 16.10 2.76
N SER A 135 -0.23 16.66 2.18
CA SER A 135 -1.51 15.99 1.98
C SER A 135 -1.42 14.91 0.90
N ASP A 136 -2.39 13.99 0.88
CA ASP A 136 -2.45 12.97 -0.15
C ASP A 136 -2.70 13.58 -1.54
N HIS A 137 -3.49 14.64 -1.63
CA HIS A 137 -3.73 15.37 -2.88
C HIS A 137 -2.46 16.00 -3.45
N GLU A 138 -1.62 16.59 -2.61
CA GLU A 138 -0.34 17.19 -3.04
C GLU A 138 0.62 16.09 -3.55
N ILE A 139 0.67 14.94 -2.88
CA ILE A 139 1.50 13.81 -3.30
C ILE A 139 1.01 13.27 -4.65
N LEU A 140 -0.29 13.02 -4.78
CA LEU A 140 -0.87 12.52 -6.03
C LEU A 140 -0.66 13.49 -7.20
N ARG A 141 -0.76 14.79 -6.95
CA ARG A 141 -0.46 15.82 -7.95
C ARG A 141 1.00 15.78 -8.39
N LYS A 142 1.95 15.68 -7.45
CA LYS A 142 3.38 15.57 -7.77
C LYS A 142 3.70 14.32 -8.59
N ILE A 143 3.08 13.18 -8.26
CA ILE A 143 3.27 11.93 -9.00
C ILE A 143 2.74 12.07 -10.44
N ASN A 144 1.56 12.64 -10.63
CA ASN A 144 0.95 12.81 -11.95
C ASN A 144 1.77 13.76 -12.84
N ILE A 145 2.21 14.90 -12.32
CA ILE A 145 3.09 15.82 -13.07
C ILE A 145 4.35 15.09 -13.54
N ASN A 146 5.00 14.33 -12.67
CA ASN A 146 6.21 13.60 -13.02
C ASN A 146 5.96 12.46 -14.04
N SER A 147 4.74 11.95 -14.16
CA SER A 147 4.38 10.94 -15.16
C SER A 147 4.23 11.52 -16.57
N GLU A 148 3.77 12.77 -16.70
CA GLU A 148 3.58 13.45 -17.98
C GLU A 148 4.90 13.81 -18.68
N TYR A 149 5.98 13.98 -17.92
CA TYR A 149 7.32 14.23 -18.47
C TYR A 149 8.09 12.97 -18.90
N ARG A 150 7.48 11.78 -18.85
CA ARG A 150 8.10 10.49 -19.20
C ARG A 150 7.62 9.91 -20.54
N THR A 151 6.80 10.62 -21.29
CA THR A 151 6.40 10.33 -22.67
C THR A 151 7.27 11.10 -23.65
#